data_ef28eb9e3dfaf511159223cc2a888818
#
_entry.id   ef28eb9e3dfaf511159223cc2a888818
#
_cell.length_a   1.000
_cell.length_b   1.000
_cell.length_c   1.000
_cell.angle_alpha   90.00
_cell.angle_beta   90.00
_cell.angle_gamma   90.00
#
_symmetry.space_group_name_H-M   'P 1'
#
loop_
_entity.id
_entity.type
_entity.pdbx_description
1 polymer ?
#
loop_
_entity_poly.entity_id
_entity_poly.type
_entity_poly.pdbx_seq_one_letter_code
_entity_poly.pdbx_strand_id
1 'polypeptide(L)'
;MVLSRFMYTTILCSIFISATYSVDISQDEWERIEKAIPGKATVQPKKARKLLVTNFVNIKDRPGYGHASIPHGNLALKLMGQKTGAYEMVLNNDTLQFRPENLQQYDAVCFNNTTGVLFTDPELRKSLLEFIKSGKGFVGFHAAAATMCQYPKYDYWPEFGEMLGGFEDGGHPWTYDEYMKIKLEDPGHPLNAAFKGKGFFIKDEAFQFRHGYTREKLHILFGIDASDEDFQRRRILPERIKDRDLALSWVRNYGKGRVFYCALGHNPETFSHPALLQHFLDGIQFALGDYEVDATPSIKNPTP
;
A
#
# COMPACT_ATOMS: atom_id res chain seq x y z
N MET A 1 -42.30 25.01 -54.37
CA MET A 1 -40.86 25.19 -54.07
C MET A 1 -40.74 25.40 -52.59
N VAL A 2 -40.49 24.31 -51.84
CA VAL A 2 -40.46 24.34 -50.38
C VAL A 2 -39.00 24.13 -49.99
N LEU A 3 -38.39 25.15 -49.40
CA LEU A 3 -37.00 25.11 -48.89
C LEU A 3 -37.01 24.49 -47.49
N SER A 4 -36.42 23.29 -47.37
CA SER A 4 -36.11 22.62 -46.11
C SER A 4 -34.86 23.25 -45.46
N ARG A 5 -35.04 23.83 -44.26
CA ARG A 5 -33.92 24.27 -43.42
C ARG A 5 -33.42 23.09 -42.57
N PHE A 6 -32.21 22.61 -42.85
CA PHE A 6 -31.50 21.73 -41.95
C PHE A 6 -30.89 22.54 -40.80
N MET A 7 -31.34 22.27 -39.57
CA MET A 7 -30.71 22.76 -38.33
C MET A 7 -29.59 21.77 -37.97
N TYR A 8 -28.36 22.24 -38.03
CA TYR A 8 -27.22 21.50 -37.43
C TYR A 8 -27.14 21.80 -35.96
N THR A 9 -27.41 20.81 -35.11
CA THR A 9 -27.21 20.88 -33.68
C THR A 9 -25.74 20.50 -33.39
N THR A 10 -24.94 21.50 -33.06
CA THR A 10 -23.55 21.29 -32.62
C THR A 10 -23.58 20.83 -31.19
N ILE A 11 -23.25 19.57 -30.95
CA ILE A 11 -23.04 19.03 -29.61
C ILE A 11 -21.65 19.49 -29.17
N LEU A 12 -21.59 20.45 -28.24
CA LEU A 12 -20.36 20.77 -27.53
C LEU A 12 -20.06 19.64 -26.51
N CYS A 13 -19.10 18.82 -26.88
CA CYS A 13 -18.54 17.85 -25.94
C CYS A 13 -17.58 18.62 -25.00
N SER A 14 -18.03 18.92 -23.80
CA SER A 14 -17.20 19.54 -22.77
C SER A 14 -16.20 18.50 -22.27
N ILE A 15 -14.97 18.58 -22.75
CA ILE A 15 -13.86 17.80 -22.20
C ILE A 15 -13.51 18.40 -20.86
N PHE A 16 -13.93 17.77 -19.77
CA PHE A 16 -13.43 18.06 -18.43
C PHE A 16 -11.97 17.54 -18.37
N ILE A 17 -11.02 18.45 -18.60
CA ILE A 17 -9.62 18.19 -18.24
C ILE A 17 -9.54 18.32 -16.72
N SER A 18 -9.59 17.20 -16.01
CA SER A 18 -9.18 17.18 -14.61
C SER A 18 -7.69 17.51 -14.59
N ALA A 19 -7.33 18.65 -14.03
CA ALA A 19 -5.95 18.99 -13.74
C ALA A 19 -5.46 18.01 -12.67
N THR A 20 -4.81 16.95 -13.10
CA THR A 20 -4.00 16.13 -12.22
C THR A 20 -2.77 16.97 -11.87
N TYR A 21 -2.61 17.31 -10.60
CA TYR A 21 -1.32 17.78 -10.09
C TYR A 21 -0.33 16.61 -10.26
N SER A 22 0.35 16.56 -11.39
CA SER A 22 1.53 15.70 -11.54
C SER A 22 2.66 16.43 -10.79
N VAL A 23 3.05 15.92 -9.64
CA VAL A 23 4.34 16.26 -9.07
C VAL A 23 5.36 15.63 -10.03
N ASP A 24 6.03 16.45 -10.81
CA ASP A 24 7.07 15.98 -11.71
C ASP A 24 8.27 15.53 -10.86
N ILE A 25 8.66 14.27 -11.03
CA ILE A 25 9.87 13.74 -10.40
C ILE A 25 11.07 14.41 -11.08
N SER A 26 11.92 15.06 -10.31
CA SER A 26 13.17 15.64 -10.83
C SER A 26 14.13 14.56 -11.32
N GLN A 27 15.07 14.94 -12.20
CA GLN A 27 16.07 14.01 -12.70
C GLN A 27 16.91 13.39 -11.57
N ASP A 28 17.27 14.17 -10.56
CA ASP A 28 18.03 13.70 -9.39
C ASP A 28 17.24 12.68 -8.55
N GLU A 29 15.93 12.89 -8.38
CA GLU A 29 15.07 11.92 -7.68
C GLU A 29 14.93 10.64 -8.47
N TRP A 30 14.75 10.77 -9.79
CA TRP A 30 14.67 9.62 -10.69
C TRP A 30 15.93 8.75 -10.59
N GLU A 31 17.13 9.38 -10.68
CA GLU A 31 18.41 8.68 -10.58
C GLU A 31 18.63 8.02 -9.22
N ARG A 32 18.20 8.67 -8.12
CA ARG A 32 18.26 8.06 -6.78
C ARG A 32 17.38 6.82 -6.68
N ILE A 33 16.15 6.90 -7.21
CA ILE A 33 15.25 5.76 -7.22
C ILE A 33 15.83 4.62 -8.05
N GLU A 34 16.26 4.89 -9.28
CA GLU A 34 16.83 3.89 -10.19
C GLU A 34 18.04 3.18 -9.59
N LYS A 35 18.93 3.94 -8.95
CA LYS A 35 20.12 3.41 -8.27
C LYS A 35 19.76 2.50 -7.09
N ALA A 36 18.67 2.80 -6.40
CA ALA A 36 18.21 2.06 -5.23
C ALA A 36 17.42 0.79 -5.57
N ILE A 37 16.92 0.65 -6.81
CA ILE A 37 16.15 -0.52 -7.26
C ILE A 37 16.99 -1.79 -7.18
N PRO A 38 16.45 -2.90 -6.61
CA PRO A 38 17.09 -4.20 -6.63
C PRO A 38 17.51 -4.65 -8.03
N GLY A 39 18.70 -5.22 -8.15
CA GLY A 39 19.26 -5.61 -9.44
C GLY A 39 18.63 -6.88 -10.05
N LYS A 40 17.96 -7.69 -9.24
CA LYS A 40 17.30 -8.95 -9.64
C LYS A 40 16.15 -9.29 -8.70
N ALA A 41 15.26 -10.14 -9.15
CA ALA A 41 14.23 -10.77 -8.32
C ALA A 41 14.88 -11.64 -7.22
N THR A 42 14.30 -11.65 -6.04
CA THR A 42 14.76 -12.48 -4.92
C THR A 42 14.57 -13.95 -5.24
N VAL A 43 13.43 -14.28 -5.83
CA VAL A 43 13.13 -15.60 -6.38
C VAL A 43 12.69 -15.47 -7.84
N GLN A 44 12.95 -16.49 -8.64
CA GLN A 44 12.49 -16.53 -10.02
C GLN A 44 10.96 -16.66 -10.02
N PRO A 45 10.22 -15.81 -10.78
CA PRO A 45 8.78 -15.95 -10.94
C PRO A 45 8.42 -17.32 -11.51
N LYS A 46 7.43 -17.98 -10.92
CA LYS A 46 6.91 -19.29 -11.38
C LYS A 46 6.24 -19.21 -12.75
N LYS A 47 5.82 -18.01 -13.16
CA LYS A 47 5.22 -17.67 -14.45
C LYS A 47 5.32 -16.15 -14.69
N ALA A 48 4.96 -15.68 -15.86
CA ALA A 48 4.75 -14.25 -16.10
C ALA A 48 3.69 -13.72 -15.13
N ARG A 49 4.01 -12.64 -14.43
CA ARG A 49 3.15 -12.03 -13.40
C ARG A 49 2.69 -10.66 -13.82
N LYS A 50 1.43 -10.32 -13.52
CA LYS A 50 0.85 -8.99 -13.69
C LYS A 50 0.41 -8.41 -12.37
N LEU A 51 0.90 -7.22 -12.06
CA LEU A 51 0.55 -6.43 -10.87
C LEU A 51 -0.29 -5.23 -11.30
N LEU A 52 -1.58 -5.21 -10.93
CA LEU A 52 -2.40 -4.00 -11.04
C LEU A 52 -1.99 -3.04 -9.94
N VAL A 53 -1.53 -1.86 -10.30
CA VAL A 53 -1.25 -0.77 -9.36
C VAL A 53 -2.31 0.31 -9.51
N THR A 54 -2.92 0.71 -8.41
CA THR A 54 -3.77 1.90 -8.36
C THR A 54 -3.27 2.85 -7.28
N ASN A 55 -3.32 4.13 -7.57
CA ASN A 55 -3.00 5.22 -6.66
C ASN A 55 -4.18 6.20 -6.55
N PHE A 56 -5.39 5.71 -6.78
CA PHE A 56 -6.59 6.51 -6.77
C PHE A 56 -6.84 7.12 -5.39
N VAL A 57 -7.03 8.44 -5.37
CA VAL A 57 -7.36 9.20 -4.15
C VAL A 57 -8.70 9.87 -4.36
N ASN A 58 -9.64 9.62 -3.47
CA ASN A 58 -10.97 10.21 -3.51
C ASN A 58 -11.41 10.63 -2.10
N ILE A 59 -11.01 11.82 -1.72
CA ILE A 59 -11.36 12.44 -0.45
C ILE A 59 -12.39 13.54 -0.71
N LYS A 60 -13.63 13.32 -0.29
CA LYS A 60 -14.78 14.19 -0.58
C LYS A 60 -14.53 15.67 -0.26
N ASP A 61 -13.92 15.94 0.89
CA ASP A 61 -13.73 17.31 1.40
C ASP A 61 -12.35 17.89 1.06
N ARG A 62 -11.52 17.14 0.28
CA ARG A 62 -10.18 17.56 -0.16
C ARG A 62 -9.93 17.15 -1.61
N PRO A 63 -10.68 17.73 -2.57
CA PRO A 63 -10.47 17.44 -3.98
C PRO A 63 -9.04 17.81 -4.38
N GLY A 64 -8.36 16.91 -5.10
CA GLY A 64 -6.96 17.09 -5.53
C GLY A 64 -5.91 16.76 -4.46
N TYR A 65 -6.31 16.31 -3.27
CA TYR A 65 -5.36 15.78 -2.29
C TYR A 65 -4.67 14.53 -2.84
N GLY A 66 -3.40 14.37 -2.51
CA GLY A 66 -2.61 13.17 -2.78
C GLY A 66 -1.26 13.29 -2.10
N HIS A 67 -0.67 12.16 -1.72
CA HIS A 67 0.67 12.14 -1.19
C HIS A 67 1.69 12.50 -2.28
N ALA A 68 2.62 13.40 -1.97
CA ALA A 68 3.68 13.80 -2.90
C ALA A 68 4.57 12.60 -3.33
N SER A 69 4.57 11.54 -2.55
CA SER A 69 5.30 10.31 -2.82
C SER A 69 4.65 9.37 -3.84
N ILE A 70 3.39 9.59 -4.22
CA ILE A 70 2.67 8.73 -5.19
C ILE A 70 3.46 8.55 -6.50
N PRO A 71 3.94 9.61 -7.17
CA PRO A 71 4.73 9.46 -8.40
C PRO A 71 6.02 8.66 -8.17
N HIS A 72 6.69 8.88 -7.03
CA HIS A 72 7.93 8.18 -6.65
C HIS A 72 7.67 6.69 -6.45
N GLY A 73 6.58 6.34 -5.75
CA GLY A 73 6.15 4.95 -5.60
C GLY A 73 5.81 4.28 -6.93
N ASN A 74 5.07 4.97 -7.80
CA ASN A 74 4.76 4.47 -9.15
C ASN A 74 6.03 4.22 -9.98
N LEU A 75 7.00 5.15 -9.94
CA LEU A 75 8.27 5.01 -10.64
C LEU A 75 9.07 3.84 -10.08
N ALA A 76 9.21 3.75 -8.76
CA ALA A 76 9.95 2.66 -8.10
C ALA A 76 9.35 1.29 -8.45
N LEU A 77 8.03 1.14 -8.35
CA LEU A 77 7.32 -0.11 -8.70
C LEU A 77 7.51 -0.48 -10.17
N LYS A 78 7.43 0.51 -11.08
CA LYS A 78 7.64 0.27 -12.52
C LYS A 78 9.07 -0.18 -12.83
N LEU A 79 10.07 0.57 -12.33
CA LEU A 79 11.48 0.24 -12.55
C LEU A 79 11.85 -1.10 -11.91
N MET A 80 11.31 -1.39 -10.74
CA MET A 80 11.52 -2.64 -10.04
C MET A 80 11.02 -3.84 -10.86
N GLY A 81 9.79 -3.79 -11.37
CA GLY A 81 9.26 -4.83 -12.25
C GLY A 81 10.11 -5.01 -13.52
N GLN A 82 10.47 -3.91 -14.17
CA GLN A 82 11.28 -3.92 -15.39
C GLN A 82 12.69 -4.48 -15.18
N LYS A 83 13.38 -4.03 -14.13
CA LYS A 83 14.78 -4.39 -13.87
C LYS A 83 14.93 -5.82 -13.38
N THR A 84 13.98 -6.28 -12.59
CA THR A 84 14.04 -7.60 -11.96
C THR A 84 13.33 -8.70 -12.74
N GLY A 85 12.40 -8.33 -13.62
CA GLY A 85 11.52 -9.28 -14.30
C GLY A 85 10.53 -9.99 -13.37
N ALA A 86 10.38 -9.52 -12.12
CA ALA A 86 9.50 -10.15 -11.14
C ALA A 86 8.02 -10.02 -11.50
N TYR A 87 7.65 -8.95 -12.17
CA TYR A 87 6.26 -8.69 -12.62
C TYR A 87 6.21 -7.61 -13.71
N GLU A 88 5.13 -7.63 -14.49
CA GLU A 88 4.68 -6.52 -15.31
C GLU A 88 3.76 -5.62 -14.47
N MET A 89 4.08 -4.34 -14.36
CA MET A 89 3.23 -3.36 -13.68
C MET A 89 2.22 -2.77 -14.64
N VAL A 90 0.95 -2.77 -14.27
CA VAL A 90 -0.14 -2.07 -14.96
C VAL A 90 -0.68 -1.00 -14.02
N LEU A 91 -0.37 0.27 -14.28
CA LEU A 91 -0.94 1.39 -13.53
C LEU A 91 -2.30 1.76 -14.11
N ASN A 92 -3.36 1.60 -13.32
CA ASN A 92 -4.71 1.94 -13.75
C ASN A 92 -5.58 2.36 -12.56
N ASN A 93 -6.20 3.55 -12.66
CA ASN A 93 -7.09 4.12 -11.65
C ASN A 93 -8.57 3.95 -11.99
N ASP A 94 -8.91 3.31 -13.11
CA ASP A 94 -10.30 2.99 -13.42
C ASP A 94 -10.82 1.90 -12.50
N THR A 95 -11.83 2.23 -11.70
CA THR A 95 -12.44 1.29 -10.76
C THR A 95 -13.10 0.08 -11.43
N LEU A 96 -13.42 0.16 -12.71
CA LEU A 96 -13.92 -0.96 -13.48
C LEU A 96 -12.88 -2.09 -13.64
N GLN A 97 -11.61 -1.83 -13.35
CA GLN A 97 -10.60 -2.90 -13.25
C GLN A 97 -10.90 -3.91 -12.15
N PHE A 98 -11.70 -3.53 -11.14
CA PHE A 98 -12.12 -4.41 -10.06
C PHE A 98 -13.33 -5.29 -10.39
N ARG A 99 -13.90 -5.20 -11.60
CA ARG A 99 -14.87 -6.19 -12.05
C ARG A 99 -14.22 -7.56 -12.25
N PRO A 100 -14.92 -8.68 -11.96
CA PRO A 100 -14.34 -10.02 -12.05
C PRO A 100 -13.66 -10.31 -13.38
N GLU A 101 -14.31 -9.94 -14.50
CA GLU A 101 -13.81 -10.16 -15.87
C GLU A 101 -12.52 -9.40 -16.16
N ASN A 102 -12.30 -8.25 -15.53
CA ASN A 102 -11.10 -7.46 -15.70
C ASN A 102 -10.02 -7.85 -14.68
N LEU A 103 -10.43 -8.10 -13.43
CA LEU A 103 -9.49 -8.36 -12.33
C LEU A 103 -8.75 -9.70 -12.50
N GLN A 104 -9.40 -10.72 -13.06
CA GLN A 104 -8.85 -12.07 -13.22
C GLN A 104 -7.52 -12.13 -14.01
N GLN A 105 -7.24 -11.15 -14.88
CA GLN A 105 -6.00 -11.09 -15.65
C GLN A 105 -4.76 -10.79 -14.82
N TYR A 106 -4.94 -10.26 -13.60
CA TYR A 106 -3.85 -9.91 -12.70
C TYR A 106 -3.53 -11.05 -11.72
N ASP A 107 -2.32 -11.04 -11.18
CA ASP A 107 -1.89 -11.98 -10.15
C ASP A 107 -1.92 -11.36 -8.75
N ALA A 108 -1.80 -10.03 -8.68
CA ALA A 108 -1.98 -9.26 -7.46
C ALA A 108 -2.47 -7.84 -7.76
N VAL A 109 -3.01 -7.19 -6.74
CA VAL A 109 -3.38 -5.77 -6.74
C VAL A 109 -2.50 -5.04 -5.75
N CYS A 110 -2.01 -3.86 -6.12
CA CYS A 110 -1.23 -2.95 -5.28
C CYS A 110 -1.95 -1.63 -5.11
N PHE A 111 -2.21 -1.26 -3.87
CA PHE A 111 -2.69 0.07 -3.49
C PHE A 111 -1.50 0.93 -3.07
N ASN A 112 -1.05 1.81 -3.97
CA ASN A 112 0.04 2.74 -3.70
C ASN A 112 -0.52 4.06 -3.21
N ASN A 113 -0.53 4.28 -1.90
CA ASN A 113 -1.03 5.51 -1.27
C ASN A 113 -2.48 5.87 -1.65
N THR A 114 -3.32 4.88 -1.94
CA THR A 114 -4.74 5.12 -2.13
C THR A 114 -5.36 5.70 -0.87
N THR A 115 -6.34 6.59 -1.00
CA THR A 115 -6.95 7.22 0.17
C THR A 115 -8.42 7.54 -0.09
N GLY A 116 -9.27 7.37 0.92
CA GLY A 116 -10.68 7.71 0.84
C GLY A 116 -11.53 6.63 0.19
N VAL A 117 -12.60 7.00 -0.49
CA VAL A 117 -13.58 6.07 -1.06
C VAL A 117 -13.25 5.79 -2.51
N LEU A 118 -12.68 4.63 -2.81
CA LEU A 118 -12.36 4.26 -4.19
C LEU A 118 -13.64 3.90 -4.96
N PHE A 119 -14.46 3.06 -4.38
CA PHE A 119 -15.74 2.63 -4.95
C PHE A 119 -16.72 2.18 -3.85
N THR A 120 -18.01 2.39 -4.09
CA THR A 120 -19.11 1.99 -3.19
C THR A 120 -19.87 0.80 -3.73
N ASP A 121 -19.67 0.45 -5.01
CA ASP A 121 -20.33 -0.67 -5.66
C ASP A 121 -20.04 -1.99 -4.92
N PRO A 122 -21.07 -2.68 -4.39
CA PRO A 122 -20.90 -3.94 -3.66
C PRO A 122 -20.30 -5.06 -4.52
N GLU A 123 -20.54 -5.04 -5.84
CA GLU A 123 -19.98 -6.06 -6.75
C GLU A 123 -18.46 -5.90 -6.87
N LEU A 124 -17.95 -4.67 -6.97
CA LEU A 124 -16.50 -4.41 -7.02
C LEU A 124 -15.83 -4.79 -5.70
N ARG A 125 -16.48 -4.47 -4.57
CA ARG A 125 -16.01 -4.86 -3.22
C ARG A 125 -15.92 -6.38 -3.08
N LYS A 126 -17.00 -7.08 -3.43
CA LYS A 126 -17.04 -8.53 -3.41
C LYS A 126 -15.96 -9.13 -4.31
N SER A 127 -15.86 -8.62 -5.54
CA SER A 127 -14.87 -9.09 -6.52
C SER A 127 -13.44 -8.99 -6.00
N LEU A 128 -13.05 -7.86 -5.40
CA LEU A 128 -11.71 -7.69 -4.83
C LEU A 128 -11.43 -8.73 -3.73
N LEU A 129 -12.35 -8.92 -2.78
CA LEU A 129 -12.14 -9.88 -1.69
C LEU A 129 -12.10 -11.33 -2.19
N GLU A 130 -12.96 -11.70 -3.13
CA GLU A 130 -12.98 -13.03 -3.73
C GLU A 130 -11.73 -13.29 -4.56
N PHE A 131 -11.25 -12.30 -5.33
CA PHE A 131 -9.98 -12.36 -6.04
C PHE A 131 -8.84 -12.74 -5.10
N ILE A 132 -8.70 -12.04 -3.98
CA ILE A 132 -7.63 -12.35 -3.02
C ILE A 132 -7.87 -13.73 -2.38
N LYS A 133 -9.08 -14.01 -1.87
CA LYS A 133 -9.41 -15.30 -1.23
C LYS A 133 -9.17 -16.51 -2.15
N SER A 134 -9.27 -16.33 -3.47
CA SER A 134 -9.04 -17.39 -4.46
C SER A 134 -7.57 -17.83 -4.60
N GLY A 135 -6.62 -17.05 -4.06
CA GLY A 135 -5.18 -17.35 -4.11
C GLY A 135 -4.33 -16.27 -4.76
N LYS A 136 -4.95 -15.13 -5.12
CA LYS A 136 -4.27 -13.96 -5.64
C LYS A 136 -3.69 -13.08 -4.52
N GLY A 137 -2.93 -12.03 -4.88
CA GLY A 137 -2.24 -11.20 -3.92
C GLY A 137 -2.83 -9.82 -3.71
N PHE A 138 -2.56 -9.25 -2.53
CA PHE A 138 -2.76 -7.85 -2.24
C PHE A 138 -1.47 -7.24 -1.67
N VAL A 139 -1.15 -6.04 -2.14
CA VAL A 139 -0.03 -5.22 -1.64
C VAL A 139 -0.57 -3.86 -1.26
N GLY A 140 -0.23 -3.36 -0.08
CA GLY A 140 -0.61 -2.02 0.35
C GLY A 140 0.59 -1.23 0.84
N PHE A 141 0.69 0.02 0.39
CA PHE A 141 1.68 0.96 0.89
C PHE A 141 1.02 2.15 1.55
N HIS A 142 1.54 2.52 2.71
CA HIS A 142 1.19 3.70 3.49
C HIS A 142 -0.33 3.92 3.56
N ALA A 143 -0.84 4.97 2.89
CA ALA A 143 -2.25 5.36 2.94
C ALA A 143 -3.23 4.32 2.35
N ALA A 144 -2.76 3.18 1.84
CA ALA A 144 -3.65 2.07 1.55
C ALA A 144 -4.53 1.69 2.77
N ALA A 145 -4.03 1.89 3.99
CA ALA A 145 -4.79 1.69 5.22
C ALA A 145 -5.80 2.81 5.54
N ALA A 146 -5.70 3.96 4.87
CA ALA A 146 -6.67 5.05 4.93
C ALA A 146 -7.73 4.97 3.82
N THR A 147 -7.81 3.84 3.14
CA THR A 147 -8.78 3.56 2.08
C THR A 147 -10.01 2.90 2.66
N MET A 148 -11.21 3.40 2.32
CA MET A 148 -12.49 2.84 2.76
C MET A 148 -12.62 2.72 4.29
N CYS A 149 -11.90 3.53 5.04
CA CYS A 149 -11.88 3.54 6.50
C CYS A 149 -12.88 4.55 7.07
N GLN A 150 -13.11 4.44 8.39
CA GLN A 150 -14.05 5.33 9.09
C GLN A 150 -13.53 6.76 9.28
N TYR A 151 -12.25 6.99 9.05
CA TYR A 151 -11.60 8.29 9.17
C TYR A 151 -11.04 8.76 7.82
N PRO A 152 -11.32 10.01 7.43
CA PRO A 152 -12.35 10.90 7.99
C PRO A 152 -13.73 10.48 7.47
N LYS A 153 -14.64 10.02 8.30
CA LYS A 153 -16.09 9.74 8.11
C LYS A 153 -16.55 9.37 6.69
N TYR A 154 -15.80 8.50 6.01
CA TYR A 154 -16.16 8.03 4.67
C TYR A 154 -16.97 6.75 4.73
N ASP A 155 -17.28 6.22 3.56
CA ASP A 155 -17.95 4.97 3.41
C ASP A 155 -17.07 3.83 3.95
N TYR A 156 -17.39 3.37 5.14
CA TYR A 156 -16.65 2.39 5.90
C TYR A 156 -16.88 0.98 5.37
N TRP A 157 -15.78 0.32 4.99
CA TRP A 157 -15.82 -1.07 4.51
C TRP A 157 -14.97 -1.98 5.40
N PRO A 158 -15.57 -2.53 6.50
CA PRO A 158 -14.83 -3.30 7.51
C PRO A 158 -14.12 -4.54 6.97
N GLU A 159 -14.69 -5.20 5.96
CA GLU A 159 -14.07 -6.39 5.37
C GLU A 159 -12.76 -6.07 4.64
N PHE A 160 -12.59 -4.84 4.13
CA PHE A 160 -11.32 -4.39 3.58
C PHE A 160 -10.26 -4.25 4.69
N GLY A 161 -10.60 -3.65 5.83
CA GLY A 161 -9.71 -3.57 6.98
C GLY A 161 -9.34 -4.96 7.54
N GLU A 162 -10.31 -5.87 7.59
CA GLU A 162 -10.06 -7.27 7.94
C GLU A 162 -9.09 -7.96 6.96
N MET A 163 -9.23 -7.71 5.66
CA MET A 163 -8.34 -8.27 4.65
C MET A 163 -6.94 -7.67 4.76
N LEU A 164 -6.82 -6.36 4.85
CA LEU A 164 -5.55 -5.64 4.93
C LEU A 164 -4.79 -5.94 6.23
N GLY A 165 -5.51 -6.08 7.34
CA GLY A 165 -4.96 -6.28 8.68
C GLY A 165 -5.07 -5.05 9.60
N GLY A 166 -5.85 -4.03 9.21
CA GLY A 166 -6.16 -2.86 10.00
C GLY A 166 -6.36 -1.60 9.17
N PHE A 167 -7.15 -0.69 9.70
CA PHE A 167 -7.29 0.66 9.16
C PHE A 167 -6.41 1.64 9.92
N GLU A 168 -5.90 2.65 9.21
CA GLU A 168 -5.39 3.86 9.84
C GLU A 168 -6.56 4.54 10.56
N ASP A 169 -6.46 4.65 11.87
CA ASP A 169 -7.46 5.31 12.72
C ASP A 169 -6.84 5.65 14.06
N GLY A 170 -6.58 6.89 14.27
CA GLY A 170 -5.99 7.37 15.52
C GLY A 170 -4.88 8.38 15.36
N GLY A 171 -4.66 8.82 14.12
CA GLY A 171 -3.68 9.84 13.77
C GLY A 171 -2.25 9.32 13.72
N HIS A 172 -1.34 10.27 13.62
CA HIS A 172 0.05 10.05 13.29
C HIS A 172 0.92 10.40 14.52
N PRO A 173 1.34 9.42 15.32
CA PRO A 173 2.18 9.69 16.51
C PRO A 173 3.60 10.14 16.13
N TRP A 174 4.07 9.83 14.93
CA TRP A 174 5.24 10.45 14.28
C TRP A 174 4.79 11.10 12.99
N THR A 175 5.12 12.39 12.84
CA THR A 175 4.81 13.15 11.64
C THR A 175 5.88 12.96 10.56
N TYR A 176 5.56 13.27 9.32
CA TYR A 176 6.42 13.06 8.15
C TYR A 176 7.81 13.71 8.24
N ASP A 177 8.00 14.70 9.09
CA ASP A 177 9.26 15.43 9.28
C ASP A 177 10.10 14.93 10.46
N GLU A 178 9.63 13.90 11.18
CA GLU A 178 10.33 13.30 12.31
C GLU A 178 11.05 12.00 11.92
N TYR A 179 12.18 11.75 12.58
CA TYR A 179 12.84 10.45 12.51
C TYR A 179 12.21 9.48 13.50
N MET A 180 11.97 8.27 13.04
CA MET A 180 11.58 7.16 13.89
C MET A 180 12.62 6.05 13.85
N LYS A 181 12.81 5.37 14.98
CA LYS A 181 13.64 4.18 15.09
C LYS A 181 12.78 2.94 14.82
N ILE A 182 13.18 2.15 13.87
CA ILE A 182 12.50 0.92 13.49
C ILE A 182 13.21 -0.28 14.10
N LYS A 183 12.46 -1.17 14.73
CA LYS A 183 12.93 -2.50 15.16
C LYS A 183 12.35 -3.57 14.27
N LEU A 184 13.16 -4.58 13.97
CA LEU A 184 12.67 -5.80 13.34
C LEU A 184 11.98 -6.65 14.41
N GLU A 185 10.74 -7.03 14.16
CA GLU A 185 9.99 -7.92 15.05
C GLU A 185 10.34 -9.39 14.79
N ASP A 186 10.69 -9.71 13.54
CA ASP A 186 11.30 -10.97 13.15
C ASP A 186 12.58 -10.72 12.32
N PRO A 187 13.75 -10.58 12.97
CA PRO A 187 15.02 -10.31 12.28
C PRO A 187 15.46 -11.43 11.33
N GLY A 188 14.99 -12.66 11.55
CA GLY A 188 15.29 -13.83 10.74
C GLY A 188 14.38 -14.02 9.53
N HIS A 189 13.28 -13.29 9.46
CA HIS A 189 12.30 -13.44 8.39
C HIS A 189 12.90 -13.05 7.02
N PRO A 190 12.68 -13.86 5.96
CA PRO A 190 13.28 -13.60 4.64
C PRO A 190 12.98 -12.22 4.07
N LEU A 191 11.78 -11.66 4.29
CA LEU A 191 11.42 -10.31 3.85
C LEU A 191 12.20 -9.21 4.58
N ASN A 192 12.82 -9.50 5.71
CA ASN A 192 13.68 -8.58 6.46
C ASN A 192 15.17 -8.74 6.14
N ALA A 193 15.55 -9.64 5.22
CA ALA A 193 16.95 -9.97 4.93
C ALA A 193 17.79 -8.73 4.54
N ALA A 194 17.18 -7.77 3.82
CA ALA A 194 17.86 -6.55 3.39
C ALA A 194 18.33 -5.67 4.56
N PHE A 195 17.71 -5.78 5.74
CA PHE A 195 18.09 -5.03 6.95
C PHE A 195 19.22 -5.70 7.74
N LYS A 196 19.65 -6.91 7.34
CA LYS A 196 20.79 -7.64 7.92
C LYS A 196 20.65 -7.88 9.44
N GLY A 197 19.43 -8.13 9.89
CA GLY A 197 19.09 -8.37 11.29
C GLY A 197 19.13 -7.13 12.19
N LYS A 198 19.24 -5.93 11.63
CA LYS A 198 19.34 -4.68 12.39
C LYS A 198 18.16 -3.76 12.12
N GLY A 199 17.67 -3.11 13.18
CA GLY A 199 16.78 -1.96 13.03
C GLY A 199 17.45 -0.81 12.27
N PHE A 200 16.65 0.16 11.88
CA PHE A 200 17.11 1.32 11.13
C PHE A 200 16.37 2.60 11.56
N PHE A 201 16.88 3.76 11.12
CA PHE A 201 16.19 5.03 11.29
C PHE A 201 15.63 5.48 9.95
N ILE A 202 14.42 6.03 9.98
CA ILE A 202 13.79 6.61 8.81
C ILE A 202 13.00 7.86 9.19
N LYS A 203 12.98 8.83 8.28
CA LYS A 203 12.12 9.99 8.35
C LYS A 203 10.90 9.72 7.49
N ASP A 204 9.77 9.46 8.15
CA ASP A 204 8.50 9.17 7.49
C ASP A 204 7.35 9.34 8.48
N GLU A 205 6.11 9.27 8.02
CA GLU A 205 4.92 9.31 8.86
C GLU A 205 4.59 7.92 9.41
N ALA A 206 4.16 7.85 10.67
CA ALA A 206 3.72 6.60 11.28
C ALA A 206 2.23 6.58 11.55
N PHE A 207 1.57 5.55 11.11
CA PHE A 207 0.17 5.27 11.41
C PHE A 207 -0.01 4.46 12.69
N GLN A 208 -1.21 4.57 13.25
CA GLN A 208 -1.74 3.64 14.26
C GLN A 208 -2.95 2.92 13.66
N PHE A 209 -3.14 1.67 14.05
CA PHE A 209 -4.14 0.81 13.42
C PHE A 209 -5.22 0.37 14.40
N ARG A 210 -6.46 0.38 13.91
CA ARG A 210 -7.67 -0.15 14.53
C ARG A 210 -8.44 -1.03 13.54
N HIS A 211 -9.64 -1.46 13.91
CA HIS A 211 -10.65 -2.06 13.04
C HIS A 211 -10.08 -3.15 12.10
N GLY A 212 -9.81 -4.31 12.67
CA GLY A 212 -9.22 -5.46 11.97
C GLY A 212 -7.77 -5.74 12.36
N TYR A 213 -7.09 -4.78 13.01
CA TYR A 213 -5.73 -4.99 13.47
C TYR A 213 -5.69 -5.92 14.70
N THR A 214 -4.98 -7.03 14.54
CA THR A 214 -4.63 -7.93 15.63
C THR A 214 -3.43 -8.79 15.27
N ARG A 215 -2.49 -8.97 16.19
CA ARG A 215 -1.33 -9.87 16.00
C ARG A 215 -1.73 -11.34 15.87
N GLU A 216 -2.93 -11.72 16.29
CA GLU A 216 -3.46 -13.08 16.10
C GLU A 216 -3.71 -13.45 14.65
N LYS A 217 -3.73 -12.45 13.76
CA LYS A 217 -3.97 -12.63 12.32
C LYS A 217 -2.80 -12.18 11.44
N LEU A 218 -1.77 -11.54 12.02
CA LEU A 218 -0.70 -10.87 11.29
C LEU A 218 0.67 -11.40 11.69
N HIS A 219 1.53 -11.67 10.72
CA HIS A 219 2.95 -11.84 10.95
C HIS A 219 3.63 -10.48 10.83
N ILE A 220 4.03 -9.91 11.96
CA ILE A 220 4.63 -8.58 12.00
C ILE A 220 6.12 -8.68 11.65
N LEU A 221 6.53 -7.93 10.64
CA LEU A 221 7.91 -7.90 10.14
C LEU A 221 8.74 -6.87 10.89
N PHE A 222 8.22 -5.65 11.03
CA PHE A 222 8.86 -4.59 11.81
C PHE A 222 7.85 -3.58 12.35
N GLY A 223 8.27 -2.82 13.33
CA GLY A 223 7.51 -1.76 13.96
C GLY A 223 8.41 -0.68 14.55
N ILE A 224 7.83 0.29 15.23
CA ILE A 224 8.56 1.37 15.88
C ILE A 224 9.19 0.88 17.18
N ASP A 225 10.47 1.18 17.37
CA ASP A 225 11.19 1.02 18.62
C ASP A 225 11.00 2.27 19.48
N ALA A 226 9.79 2.41 20.05
CA ALA A 226 9.40 3.56 20.84
C ALA A 226 9.94 3.46 22.28
N SER A 227 10.46 4.57 22.79
CA SER A 227 10.89 4.72 24.18
C SER A 227 9.69 4.92 25.12
N ASP A 228 9.91 4.81 26.43
CA ASP A 228 8.89 5.17 27.43
C ASP A 228 8.48 6.64 27.34
N GLU A 229 9.42 7.51 26.99
CA GLU A 229 9.14 8.93 26.74
C GLU A 229 8.22 9.13 25.54
N ASP A 230 8.39 8.38 24.44
CA ASP A 230 7.49 8.42 23.30
C ASP A 230 6.06 8.04 23.71
N PHE A 231 5.90 6.97 24.50
CA PHE A 231 4.59 6.53 24.99
C PHE A 231 3.92 7.54 25.92
N GLN A 232 4.69 8.37 26.61
CA GLN A 232 4.16 9.42 27.50
C GLN A 232 3.81 10.71 26.76
N ARG A 233 4.57 11.09 25.75
CA ARG A 233 4.49 12.41 25.12
C ARG A 233 3.73 12.41 23.80
N ARG A 234 3.73 11.28 23.04
CA ARG A 234 3.08 11.21 21.74
C ARG A 234 1.60 10.85 21.85
N ARG A 235 0.84 11.26 20.85
CA ARG A 235 -0.60 10.92 20.75
C ARG A 235 -0.79 9.48 20.31
N ILE A 236 -0.44 8.54 21.21
CA ILE A 236 -0.57 7.10 20.97
C ILE A 236 -1.92 6.63 21.55
N LEU A 237 -2.59 5.75 20.82
CA LEU A 237 -3.86 5.15 21.24
C LEU A 237 -3.70 4.40 22.57
N PRO A 238 -4.69 4.47 23.49
CA PRO A 238 -4.62 3.79 24.79
C PRO A 238 -4.32 2.30 24.67
N GLU A 239 -4.91 1.61 23.70
CA GLU A 239 -4.64 0.20 23.42
C GLU A 239 -3.20 -0.04 22.98
N ARG A 240 -2.61 0.87 22.17
CA ARG A 240 -1.20 0.80 21.74
C ARG A 240 -0.22 1.14 22.85
N ILE A 241 -0.62 1.98 23.80
CA ILE A 241 0.15 2.20 25.04
C ILE A 241 0.17 0.93 25.88
N LYS A 242 -0.99 0.27 26.02
CA LYS A 242 -1.15 -0.93 26.85
C LYS A 242 -0.37 -2.12 26.29
N ASP A 243 -0.48 -2.38 24.99
CA ASP A 243 0.16 -3.54 24.33
C ASP A 243 1.55 -3.23 23.78
N ARG A 244 1.95 -1.96 23.79
CA ARG A 244 3.23 -1.44 23.25
C ARG A 244 3.46 -1.90 21.80
N ASP A 245 2.39 -1.93 21.03
CA ASP A 245 2.38 -2.46 19.69
C ASP A 245 2.22 -1.36 18.63
N LEU A 246 3.32 -1.03 17.98
CA LEU A 246 3.40 -0.01 16.93
C LEU A 246 3.94 -0.65 15.64
N ALA A 247 3.23 -1.66 15.15
CA ALA A 247 3.58 -2.36 13.92
C ALA A 247 3.47 -1.43 12.69
N LEU A 248 4.40 -1.60 11.74
CA LEU A 248 4.43 -0.81 10.50
C LEU A 248 4.46 -1.69 9.24
N SER A 249 4.91 -2.96 9.34
CA SER A 249 4.90 -3.87 8.18
C SER A 249 4.54 -5.28 8.62
N TRP A 250 3.74 -5.95 7.78
CA TRP A 250 3.30 -7.32 8.02
C TRP A 250 2.95 -8.09 6.75
N VAL A 251 2.89 -9.38 6.91
CA VAL A 251 2.31 -10.31 5.95
C VAL A 251 1.20 -11.13 6.62
N ARG A 252 0.29 -11.63 5.81
CA ARG A 252 -0.74 -12.59 6.24
C ARG A 252 -1.28 -13.39 5.08
N ASN A 253 -1.88 -14.54 5.41
CA ASN A 253 -2.76 -15.26 4.51
C ASN A 253 -4.19 -14.73 4.66
N TYR A 254 -4.94 -14.62 3.55
CA TYR A 254 -6.34 -14.28 3.53
C TYR A 254 -7.10 -15.21 2.57
N GLY A 255 -7.79 -16.21 3.12
CA GLY A 255 -8.24 -17.35 2.35
C GLY A 255 -7.04 -18.13 1.81
N LYS A 256 -6.98 -18.34 0.50
CA LYS A 256 -5.83 -18.92 -0.20
C LYS A 256 -4.82 -17.86 -0.68
N GLY A 257 -5.17 -16.59 -0.55
CA GLY A 257 -4.36 -15.47 -1.02
C GLY A 257 -3.41 -14.93 0.03
N ARG A 258 -2.63 -13.95 -0.37
CA ARG A 258 -1.53 -13.39 0.39
C ARG A 258 -1.60 -11.87 0.40
N VAL A 259 -1.38 -11.29 1.56
CA VAL A 259 -1.42 -9.85 1.79
C VAL A 259 -0.08 -9.41 2.36
N PHE A 260 0.53 -8.43 1.73
CA PHE A 260 1.67 -7.69 2.24
C PHE A 260 1.28 -6.23 2.44
N TYR A 261 1.63 -5.67 3.58
CA TYR A 261 1.42 -4.25 3.86
C TYR A 261 2.66 -3.63 4.50
N CYS A 262 2.96 -2.39 4.10
CA CYS A 262 3.96 -1.55 4.74
C CYS A 262 3.43 -0.13 4.90
N ALA A 263 3.42 0.37 6.14
CA ALA A 263 2.93 1.71 6.47
C ALA A 263 3.88 2.84 6.06
N LEU A 264 5.13 2.54 5.73
CA LEU A 264 6.09 3.53 5.23
C LEU A 264 5.77 3.89 3.77
N GLY A 265 6.03 5.13 3.39
CA GLY A 265 5.82 5.63 2.03
C GLY A 265 5.10 6.98 1.94
N HIS A 266 5.00 7.72 3.06
CA HIS A 266 4.54 9.11 3.03
C HIS A 266 5.55 10.00 2.31
N ASN A 267 6.82 9.83 2.62
CA ASN A 267 7.90 10.65 2.06
C ASN A 267 8.44 10.06 0.74
N PRO A 268 8.74 10.91 -0.25
CA PRO A 268 9.38 10.49 -1.51
C PRO A 268 10.66 9.68 -1.30
N GLU A 269 11.47 10.05 -0.30
CA GLU A 269 12.77 9.45 0.01
C GLU A 269 12.65 7.96 0.38
N THR A 270 11.52 7.52 0.90
CA THR A 270 11.24 6.12 1.20
C THR A 270 11.38 5.25 -0.04
N PHE A 271 10.97 5.78 -1.21
CA PHE A 271 11.08 5.08 -2.49
C PHE A 271 12.46 5.17 -3.16
N SER A 272 13.45 5.70 -2.46
CA SER A 272 14.88 5.65 -2.84
C SER A 272 15.77 5.00 -1.76
N HIS A 273 15.17 4.33 -0.76
CA HIS A 273 15.90 3.61 0.28
C HIS A 273 16.13 2.15 -0.14
N PRO A 274 17.39 1.71 -0.41
CA PRO A 274 17.64 0.40 -1.04
C PRO A 274 17.09 -0.80 -0.26
N ALA A 275 17.23 -0.80 1.07
CA ALA A 275 16.74 -1.92 1.88
C ALA A 275 15.20 -1.97 1.93
N LEU A 276 14.51 -0.81 1.90
CA LEU A 276 13.06 -0.78 1.82
C LEU A 276 12.56 -1.20 0.44
N LEU A 277 13.22 -0.79 -0.65
CA LEU A 277 12.85 -1.25 -1.99
C LEU A 277 13.04 -2.76 -2.16
N GLN A 278 14.08 -3.33 -1.53
CA GLN A 278 14.22 -4.79 -1.48
C GLN A 278 13.09 -5.44 -0.67
N HIS A 279 12.77 -4.89 0.50
CA HIS A 279 11.63 -5.35 1.31
C HIS A 279 10.29 -5.26 0.56
N PHE A 280 10.08 -4.20 -0.23
CA PHE A 280 8.89 -4.05 -1.07
C PHE A 280 8.84 -5.10 -2.18
N LEU A 281 9.97 -5.34 -2.86
CA LEU A 281 10.06 -6.40 -3.87
C LEU A 281 9.74 -7.77 -3.28
N ASP A 282 10.32 -8.08 -2.12
CA ASP A 282 10.13 -9.36 -1.44
C ASP A 282 8.66 -9.55 -1.03
N GLY A 283 8.03 -8.50 -0.49
CA GLY A 283 6.60 -8.47 -0.16
C GLY A 283 5.70 -8.62 -1.38
N ILE A 284 6.06 -8.00 -2.50
CA ILE A 284 5.34 -8.15 -3.78
C ILE A 284 5.47 -9.59 -4.29
N GLN A 285 6.68 -10.17 -4.29
CA GLN A 285 6.89 -11.56 -4.71
C GLN A 285 6.17 -12.57 -3.81
N PHE A 286 6.07 -12.31 -2.50
CA PHE A 286 5.22 -13.07 -1.59
C PHE A 286 3.74 -12.96 -2.01
N ALA A 287 3.23 -11.76 -2.21
CA ALA A 287 1.84 -11.55 -2.62
C ALA A 287 1.53 -12.22 -3.96
N LEU A 288 2.44 -12.16 -4.93
CA LEU A 288 2.34 -12.85 -6.23
C LEU A 288 2.38 -14.39 -6.11
N GLY A 289 2.83 -14.93 -4.97
CA GLY A 289 2.91 -16.37 -4.71
C GLY A 289 4.16 -17.03 -5.27
N ASP A 290 5.18 -16.24 -5.59
CA ASP A 290 6.48 -16.75 -6.02
C ASP A 290 7.42 -16.99 -4.86
N TYR A 291 7.42 -16.09 -3.87
CA TYR A 291 8.24 -16.20 -2.67
C TYR A 291 7.41 -16.81 -1.53
N GLU A 292 7.74 -18.04 -1.16
CA GLU A 292 7.10 -18.73 -0.04
C GLU A 292 7.87 -18.42 1.23
N VAL A 293 7.17 -17.75 2.17
CA VAL A 293 7.70 -17.38 3.48
C VAL A 293 6.68 -17.67 4.56
N ASP A 294 7.11 -17.69 5.80
CA ASP A 294 6.22 -17.86 6.94
C ASP A 294 5.31 -16.63 7.11
N ALA A 295 4.02 -16.85 7.12
CA ALA A 295 2.99 -15.85 7.41
C ALA A 295 2.16 -16.25 8.64
N THR A 296 2.70 -17.13 9.49
CA THR A 296 2.09 -17.52 10.76
C THR A 296 2.01 -16.28 11.67
N PRO A 297 0.86 -15.99 12.26
CA PRO A 297 0.69 -14.79 13.09
C PRO A 297 1.71 -14.68 14.22
N SER A 298 2.21 -13.46 14.42
CA SER A 298 3.13 -13.12 15.51
C SER A 298 2.37 -12.95 16.84
N ILE A 299 2.02 -14.04 17.49
CA ILE A 299 1.41 -13.98 18.82
C ILE A 299 2.47 -13.47 19.79
N LYS A 300 2.28 -12.27 20.36
CA LYS A 300 3.09 -11.86 21.51
C LYS A 300 2.72 -12.79 22.68
N ASN A 301 3.67 -13.56 23.16
CA ASN A 301 3.54 -14.11 24.49
C ASN A 301 3.32 -12.91 25.45
N PRO A 302 2.32 -12.95 26.35
CA PRO A 302 2.18 -11.90 27.35
C PRO A 302 3.53 -11.76 28.05
N THR A 303 4.09 -10.56 28.01
CA THR A 303 5.30 -10.25 28.79
C THR A 303 4.97 -10.56 30.26
N PRO A 304 5.77 -11.37 30.95
CA PRO A 304 5.50 -11.75 32.34
C PRO A 304 5.45 -10.54 33.26
#